data_260db2ca05a701738c7ad0368e8a95f7
#
_entry.id   260db2ca05a701738c7ad0368e8a95f7
#
_cell.length_a   1.000
_cell.length_b   1.000
_cell.length_c   1.000
_cell.angle_alpha   90.00
_cell.angle_beta   90.00
_cell.angle_gamma   90.00
#
_symmetry.space_group_name_H-M   'P 1'
#
loop_
_entity.id
_entity.type
_entity.pdbx_description
1 polymer ?
#
loop_
_entity_poly.entity_id
_entity_poly.type
_entity_poly.pdbx_seq_one_letter_code
_entity_poly.pdbx_strand_id
1 'polypeptide(L)'
;MTTSSVAIFIPFTTQELFQDGKEALYCGLNALSNNLIMVDRKRLKNPNGLILGTPGSGKSFAAKREIANVFLVTDDDIIICDPEAEYGPLVERLHGQVIKISPTSPRSEEHTSELQSR
;
A
#
# COMPACT_ATOMS: atom_id res chain seq x y z
N MET A 1 11.24 33.62 18.72
CA MET A 1 11.13 32.19 18.45
C MET A 1 9.74 31.83 18.00
N THR A 2 8.74 32.26 18.71
CA THR A 2 7.35 31.91 18.40
C THR A 2 6.89 32.41 17.04
N THR A 3 7.35 33.58 16.62
CA THR A 3 7.01 34.11 15.31
C THR A 3 7.53 33.24 14.17
N SER A 4 8.77 32.77 14.30
CA SER A 4 9.32 31.85 13.30
C SER A 4 8.57 30.54 13.27
N SER A 5 8.20 30.03 14.44
CA SER A 5 7.43 28.80 14.51
C SER A 5 6.07 28.94 13.86
N VAL A 6 5.40 30.06 14.09
CA VAL A 6 4.12 30.34 13.46
C VAL A 6 4.28 30.45 11.95
N ALA A 7 5.32 31.10 11.47
CA ALA A 7 5.60 31.22 10.04
C ALA A 7 5.82 29.83 9.40
N ILE A 8 6.44 28.92 10.13
CA ILE A 8 6.63 27.55 9.63
C ILE A 8 5.30 26.81 9.54
N PHE A 9 4.41 26.99 10.50
CA PHE A 9 3.14 26.29 10.51
C PHE A 9 2.16 26.77 9.43
N ILE A 10 2.18 28.04 9.11
CA ILE A 10 1.24 28.59 8.13
C ILE A 10 1.29 27.87 6.79
N PRO A 11 2.46 27.57 6.19
CA PRO A 11 2.49 26.83 4.93
C PRO A 11 1.92 25.41 5.02
N PHE A 12 1.98 24.81 6.21
CA PHE A 12 1.51 23.43 6.35
C PHE A 12 -0.01 23.31 6.50
N THR A 13 -0.70 24.36 6.85
CA THR A 13 -2.15 24.32 6.99
C THR A 13 -2.87 24.19 5.67
N THR A 14 -2.24 24.63 4.58
CA THR A 14 -2.83 24.60 3.25
C THR A 14 -1.96 23.87 2.23
N GLN A 15 -1.05 23.05 2.71
CA GLN A 15 -0.16 22.33 1.81
C GLN A 15 -0.94 21.31 0.99
N GLU A 16 -0.76 21.37 -0.31
CA GLU A 16 -1.36 20.41 -1.22
C GLU A 16 -0.36 19.32 -1.59
N LEU A 17 -0.86 18.10 -1.67
CA LEU A 17 -0.07 16.92 -2.03
C LEU A 17 -0.66 16.35 -3.31
N PHE A 18 -0.25 16.93 -4.43
CA PHE A 18 -0.76 16.51 -5.73
C PHE A 18 0.39 16.31 -6.69
N GLN A 19 0.50 15.10 -7.20
CA GLN A 19 1.43 14.76 -8.28
C GLN A 19 0.62 14.21 -9.43
N ASP A 20 0.71 14.84 -10.58
CA ASP A 20 0.08 14.31 -11.76
C ASP A 20 1.05 13.40 -12.50
N GLY A 21 0.56 12.30 -13.01
CA GLY A 21 1.36 11.32 -13.70
C GLY A 21 0.55 10.08 -13.94
N LYS A 22 1.01 9.26 -14.85
CA LYS A 22 0.26 8.03 -15.19
C LYS A 22 0.17 7.05 -14.03
N GLU A 23 1.15 7.08 -13.15
CA GLU A 23 1.24 6.13 -12.06
C GLU A 23 0.94 6.75 -10.70
N ALA A 24 0.41 7.98 -10.68
CA ALA A 24 0.00 8.60 -9.43
C ALA A 24 -1.24 7.92 -8.88
N LEU A 25 -1.21 7.60 -7.60
CA LEU A 25 -2.30 6.90 -6.93
C LEU A 25 -3.11 7.87 -6.08
N TYR A 26 -4.41 7.67 -6.11
CA TYR A 26 -5.32 8.43 -5.24
C TYR A 26 -5.17 7.96 -3.80
N CYS A 27 -4.81 8.87 -2.90
CA CYS A 27 -4.63 8.58 -1.49
C CYS A 27 -5.80 9.03 -0.63
N GLY A 28 -6.49 10.07 -1.05
CA GLY A 28 -7.61 10.61 -0.28
C GLY A 28 -7.86 12.07 -0.59
N LEU A 29 -8.53 12.73 0.32
CA LEU A 29 -8.79 14.15 0.25
C LEU A 29 -8.06 14.86 1.38
N ASN A 30 -7.55 16.05 1.07
CA ASN A 30 -6.92 16.90 2.07
C ASN A 30 -7.98 17.31 3.11
N ALA A 31 -7.68 17.12 4.38
CA ALA A 31 -8.63 17.39 5.45
C ALA A 31 -9.02 18.87 5.56
N LEU A 32 -8.15 19.76 5.10
CA LEU A 32 -8.39 21.20 5.19
C LEU A 32 -8.99 21.77 3.91
N SER A 33 -8.47 21.40 2.76
CA SER A 33 -8.89 21.98 1.49
C SER A 33 -9.87 21.13 0.70
N ASN A 34 -10.06 19.87 1.08
CA ASN A 34 -10.84 18.89 0.32
C ASN A 34 -10.32 18.59 -1.08
N ASN A 35 -9.13 19.01 -1.39
CA ASN A 35 -8.52 18.69 -2.68
C ASN A 35 -7.98 17.27 -2.69
N LEU A 36 -7.87 16.70 -3.88
CA LEU A 36 -7.37 15.35 -4.04
C LEU A 36 -5.91 15.23 -3.62
N ILE A 37 -5.59 14.16 -2.93
CA ILE A 37 -4.21 13.78 -2.64
C ILE A 37 -3.83 12.66 -3.58
N MET A 38 -2.90 12.96 -4.49
CA MET A 38 -2.39 12.01 -5.47
C MET A 38 -0.89 11.92 -5.32
N VAL A 39 -0.38 10.71 -5.23
CA VAL A 39 1.06 10.49 -5.02
C VAL A 39 1.55 9.43 -6.00
N ASP A 40 2.66 9.75 -6.66
CA ASP A 40 3.40 8.79 -7.45
C ASP A 40 4.64 8.38 -6.64
N ARG A 41 4.58 7.22 -6.04
CA ARG A 41 5.65 6.75 -5.17
C ARG A 41 6.99 6.59 -5.88
N LYS A 42 6.95 6.25 -7.16
CA LYS A 42 8.18 6.06 -7.93
C LYS A 42 8.98 7.35 -8.10
N ARG A 43 8.31 8.48 -7.97
CA ARG A 43 8.97 9.78 -8.06
C ARG A 43 9.58 10.23 -6.74
N LEU A 44 9.32 9.49 -5.66
CA LEU A 44 9.91 9.78 -4.37
C LEU A 44 11.33 9.24 -4.30
N LYS A 45 12.18 9.96 -3.58
CA LYS A 45 13.55 9.52 -3.37
C LYS A 45 13.61 8.18 -2.63
N ASN A 46 12.66 7.97 -1.72
CA ASN A 46 12.53 6.72 -1.00
C ASN A 46 11.05 6.30 -1.04
N PRO A 47 10.70 5.30 -1.85
CA PRO A 47 9.31 4.91 -2.03
C PRO A 47 8.76 4.03 -0.94
N ASN A 48 9.52 3.71 0.09
CA ASN A 48 9.04 2.88 1.19
C ASN A 48 7.95 3.60 1.97
N GLY A 49 6.97 2.85 2.45
CA GLY A 49 5.88 3.37 3.24
C GLY A 49 5.62 2.51 4.46
N LEU A 50 4.97 3.09 5.45
CA LEU A 50 4.60 2.40 6.67
C LEU A 50 3.17 2.77 7.02
N ILE A 51 2.34 1.75 7.27
CA ILE A 51 0.94 1.93 7.64
C ILE A 51 0.79 1.49 9.10
N LEU A 52 0.44 2.43 9.95
CA LEU A 52 0.28 2.18 11.38
C LEU A 52 -1.17 2.40 11.79
N GLY A 53 -1.63 1.57 12.71
CA GLY A 53 -2.97 1.71 13.24
C GLY A 53 -3.24 0.63 14.27
N THR A 54 -4.20 0.92 15.15
CA THR A 54 -4.69 -0.06 16.10
C THR A 54 -5.56 -1.09 15.39
N PRO A 55 -5.80 -2.27 16.00
CA PRO A 55 -6.72 -3.24 15.42
C PRO A 55 -8.10 -2.59 15.16
N GLY A 56 -8.67 -2.87 14.00
CA GLY A 56 -9.96 -2.31 13.62
C GLY A 56 -9.93 -0.90 13.07
N SER A 57 -8.75 -0.31 12.90
CA SER A 57 -8.62 1.07 12.38
C SER A 57 -8.69 1.16 10.85
N GLY A 58 -8.71 0.04 10.16
CA GLY A 58 -8.79 0.02 8.71
C GLY A 58 -7.44 -0.03 7.99
N LYS A 59 -6.34 -0.31 8.70
CA LYS A 59 -5.04 -0.34 8.05
C LYS A 59 -4.91 -1.45 7.00
N SER A 60 -5.45 -2.63 7.28
CA SER A 60 -5.46 -3.72 6.30
C SER A 60 -6.29 -3.37 5.07
N PHE A 61 -7.42 -2.72 5.28
CA PHE A 61 -8.25 -2.24 4.19
C PHE A 61 -7.52 -1.21 3.34
N ALA A 62 -6.82 -0.28 3.98
CA ALA A 62 -6.05 0.73 3.27
C ALA A 62 -4.93 0.09 2.44
N ALA A 63 -4.24 -0.90 2.99
CA ALA A 63 -3.20 -1.61 2.27
C ALA A 63 -3.76 -2.37 1.07
N LYS A 64 -4.88 -3.05 1.25
CA LYS A 64 -5.54 -3.78 0.15
C LYS A 64 -5.99 -2.84 -0.95
N ARG A 65 -6.52 -1.69 -0.57
CA ARG A 65 -6.93 -0.68 -1.53
C ARG A 65 -5.76 -0.15 -2.34
N GLU A 66 -4.64 0.10 -1.67
CA GLU A 66 -3.44 0.55 -2.37
C GLU A 66 -2.92 -0.51 -3.34
N ILE A 67 -2.89 -1.77 -2.92
CA ILE A 67 -2.48 -2.87 -3.78
C ILE A 67 -3.37 -2.94 -5.02
N ALA A 68 -4.67 -2.87 -4.84
CA ALA A 68 -5.60 -2.90 -5.96
C ALA A 68 -5.39 -1.73 -6.92
N ASN A 69 -5.15 -0.53 -6.37
CA ASN A 69 -4.88 0.65 -7.20
C ASN A 69 -3.58 0.49 -7.98
N VAL A 70 -2.54 0.01 -7.36
CA VAL A 70 -1.26 -0.24 -8.05
C VAL A 70 -1.48 -1.24 -9.18
N PHE A 71 -2.20 -2.31 -8.92
CA PHE A 71 -2.46 -3.32 -9.94
C PHE A 71 -3.21 -2.76 -11.14
N LEU A 72 -4.18 -1.89 -10.89
CA LEU A 72 -5.02 -1.34 -11.96
C LEU A 72 -4.35 -0.20 -12.73
N VAL A 73 -3.51 0.57 -12.06
CA VAL A 73 -2.93 1.79 -12.64
C VAL A 73 -1.56 1.52 -13.26
N THR A 74 -0.80 0.60 -12.69
CA THR A 74 0.57 0.33 -13.13
C THR A 74 0.70 -1.08 -13.67
N ASP A 75 1.79 -1.34 -14.38
CA ASP A 75 2.14 -2.67 -14.87
C ASP A 75 3.17 -3.34 -13.95
N ASP A 76 3.30 -2.88 -12.73
CA ASP A 76 4.29 -3.40 -11.80
C ASP A 76 3.89 -4.76 -11.25
N ASP A 77 4.89 -5.56 -10.95
CA ASP A 77 4.69 -6.80 -10.22
C ASP A 77 4.48 -6.51 -8.74
N ILE A 78 3.55 -7.22 -8.13
CA ILE A 78 3.21 -7.02 -6.72
C ILE A 78 3.54 -8.30 -5.97
N ILE A 79 4.38 -8.18 -4.95
CA ILE A 79 4.77 -9.29 -4.09
C ILE A 79 4.30 -8.98 -2.68
N ILE A 80 3.53 -9.89 -2.11
CA ILE A 80 2.95 -9.72 -0.76
C ILE A 80 3.50 -10.83 0.13
N CYS A 81 4.09 -10.43 1.25
CA CYS A 81 4.45 -11.36 2.31
C CYS A 81 3.41 -11.22 3.41
N ASP A 82 2.61 -12.27 3.60
CA ASP A 82 1.42 -12.21 4.45
C ASP A 82 1.39 -13.40 5.42
N PRO A 83 1.97 -13.24 6.61
CA PRO A 83 1.99 -14.34 7.57
C PRO A 83 0.61 -14.70 8.14
N GLU A 84 -0.36 -13.81 8.03
CA GLU A 84 -1.70 -14.05 8.56
C GLU A 84 -2.72 -14.49 7.51
N ALA A 85 -2.29 -14.60 6.27
CA ALA A 85 -3.12 -15.08 5.17
C ALA A 85 -4.39 -14.25 4.95
N GLU A 86 -4.31 -12.95 5.14
CA GLU A 86 -5.44 -12.04 4.95
C GLU A 86 -5.67 -11.64 3.50
N TYR A 87 -4.65 -11.74 2.68
CA TYR A 87 -4.65 -11.17 1.32
C TYR A 87 -4.99 -12.20 0.24
N GLY A 88 -5.20 -13.46 0.62
CA GLY A 88 -5.52 -14.50 -0.34
C GLY A 88 -6.68 -14.18 -1.27
N PRO A 89 -7.84 -13.79 -0.71
CA PRO A 89 -8.99 -13.47 -1.56
C PRO A 89 -8.74 -12.34 -2.55
N LEU A 90 -7.98 -11.32 -2.14
CA LEU A 90 -7.62 -10.22 -3.03
C LEU A 90 -6.73 -10.70 -4.16
N VAL A 91 -5.72 -11.51 -3.85
CA VAL A 91 -4.81 -12.04 -4.85
C VAL A 91 -5.55 -12.90 -5.86
N GLU A 92 -6.49 -13.72 -5.41
CA GLU A 92 -7.30 -14.53 -6.29
C GLU A 92 -8.15 -13.69 -7.22
N ARG A 93 -8.73 -12.61 -6.71
CA ARG A 93 -9.52 -11.68 -7.54
C ARG A 93 -8.69 -10.99 -8.60
N LEU A 94 -7.43 -10.76 -8.32
CA LEU A 94 -6.52 -10.12 -9.26
C LEU A 94 -5.81 -11.15 -10.15
N HIS A 95 -6.24 -12.41 -10.10
CA HIS A 95 -5.68 -13.51 -10.88
C HIS A 95 -4.21 -13.77 -10.56
N GLY A 96 -3.83 -13.52 -9.32
CA GLY A 96 -2.48 -13.77 -8.84
C GLY A 96 -2.28 -15.19 -8.36
N GLN A 97 -1.09 -15.46 -7.90
CA GLN A 97 -0.68 -16.76 -7.40
C GLN A 97 -0.40 -16.67 -5.90
N VAL A 98 -0.96 -17.61 -5.14
CA VAL A 98 -0.72 -17.70 -3.71
C VAL A 98 0.22 -18.87 -3.42
N ILE A 99 1.33 -18.57 -2.76
CA ILE A 99 2.32 -19.57 -2.41
C ILE A 99 2.37 -19.66 -0.89
N LYS A 100 2.10 -20.86 -0.35
CA LYS A 100 2.15 -21.08 1.09
C LYS A 100 3.45 -21.76 1.45
N ILE A 101 4.17 -21.20 2.40
CA ILE A 101 5.43 -21.72 2.88
C ILE A 101 5.27 -22.09 4.34
N SER A 102 5.51 -23.35 4.66
CA SER A 102 5.46 -23.84 6.04
C SER A 102 6.82 -24.42 6.41
N PRO A 103 7.55 -23.78 7.32
CA PRO A 103 8.90 -24.22 7.65
C PRO A 103 8.95 -25.42 8.58
N THR A 104 7.85 -25.78 9.20
CA THR A 104 7.87 -26.77 10.29
C THR A 104 7.38 -28.15 9.90
N SER A 105 6.75 -28.30 8.77
CA SER A 105 6.15 -29.57 8.37
C SER A 105 7.12 -30.44 7.61
N PRO A 106 7.26 -31.72 7.96
CA PRO A 106 8.01 -32.66 7.11
C PRO A 106 7.40 -32.84 5.73
N ARG A 107 6.16 -32.42 5.58
CA ARG A 107 5.44 -32.47 4.31
C ARG A 107 5.54 -31.20 3.48
N SER A 108 6.43 -30.33 3.87
CA SER A 108 6.60 -29.08 3.15
C SER A 108 6.94 -29.29 1.67
N GLU A 109 7.59 -30.37 1.34
CA GLU A 109 7.88 -30.71 -0.05
C GLU A 109 6.61 -30.94 -0.86
N GLU A 110 5.65 -31.66 -0.29
CA GLU A 110 4.38 -31.88 -0.95
C GLU A 110 3.64 -30.56 -1.16
N HIS A 111 3.66 -29.72 -0.13
CA HIS A 111 3.05 -28.40 -0.24
C HIS A 111 3.76 -27.55 -1.27
N THR A 112 5.06 -27.66 -1.36
CA THR A 112 5.81 -26.91 -2.36
C THR A 112 5.39 -27.30 -3.76
N SER A 113 5.16 -28.57 -3.99
CA SER A 113 4.67 -29.04 -5.29
C SER A 113 3.29 -28.45 -5.61
N GLU A 114 2.40 -28.42 -4.65
CA GLU A 114 1.10 -27.81 -4.83
C GLU A 114 1.21 -26.32 -5.10
N LEU A 115 2.10 -25.65 -4.41
CA LEU A 115 2.30 -24.23 -4.59
C LEU A 115 2.79 -23.89 -5.99
N GLN A 116 3.60 -24.76 -6.56
CA GLN A 116 4.12 -24.54 -7.90
C GLN A 116 3.08 -24.79 -8.98
N SER A 117 2.02 -25.48 -8.67
CA SER A 117 0.99 -25.77 -9.65
C SER A 117 0.08 -24.57 -9.93
N ARG A 118 0.23 -23.56 -9.19
CA ARG A 118 -0.59 -22.34 -9.34
C ARG A 118 0.03 -21.37 -10.33
#